data_d66e7e5a5f753e84ea6e18bb6622157f
#
_entry.id   d66e7e5a5f753e84ea6e18bb6622157f
#
_cell.length_a   1.000
_cell.length_b   1.000
_cell.length_c   1.000
_cell.angle_alpha   90.00
_cell.angle_beta   90.00
_cell.angle_gamma   90.00
#
_symmetry.space_group_name_H-M   'P 1'
#
loop_
_entity.id
_entity.type
_entity.pdbx_description
1 polymer ?
#
loop_
_entity_poly.entity_id
_entity_poly.type
_entity_poly.pdbx_seq_one_letter_code
_entity_poly.pdbx_strand_id
1 'polypeptide(L)'
;MSQIFRAFYAVPPHFSITNPAGETEHTNAVYGFVNLLLRVVAQIQPEYIVVAFDLPGPTFRTEEFTDYKANRDAPPDELIPQFDRVRQVVSAFGIPRYELAGYEADDILGFMAGAGVAEGLRVLLVTGDRDAFQLINDHVGVVTTNPRTGEPVIYDAAKVAERWPELTPAQIIDLKALQGDSSDNIPGVPGIGEKTALTLLNEYG
;
A
#
# COMPACT_ATOMS: atom_id res chain seq x y z
N MET A 1 4.76 1.16 -3.73
CA MET A 1 4.84 0.21 -4.88
C MET A 1 3.68 -0.76 -5.00
N SER A 2 2.98 -1.14 -3.95
CA SER A 2 1.90 -2.15 -3.96
C SER A 2 0.83 -1.92 -5.05
N GLN A 3 0.41 -0.66 -5.28
CA GLN A 3 -0.60 -0.33 -6.30
C GLN A 3 -0.10 -0.52 -7.74
N ILE A 4 1.18 -0.27 -8.00
CA ILE A 4 1.78 -0.43 -9.35
C ILE A 4 1.91 -1.92 -9.68
N PHE A 5 2.39 -2.73 -8.72
CA PHE A 5 2.41 -4.20 -8.87
C PHE A 5 1.02 -4.76 -9.12
N ARG A 6 0.04 -4.33 -8.33
CA ARG A 6 -1.35 -4.77 -8.48
C ARG A 6 -1.90 -4.40 -9.85
N ALA A 7 -1.63 -3.18 -10.34
CA ALA A 7 -2.00 -2.73 -11.66
C ALA A 7 -1.36 -3.57 -12.77
N PHE A 8 -0.07 -3.90 -12.63
CA PHE A 8 0.66 -4.72 -13.59
C PHE A 8 0.02 -6.09 -13.84
N TYR A 9 -0.38 -6.78 -12.75
CA TYR A 9 -1.01 -8.10 -12.86
C TYR A 9 -2.51 -8.05 -13.17
N ALA A 10 -3.20 -6.95 -12.87
CA ALA A 10 -4.63 -6.81 -13.12
C ALA A 10 -4.97 -6.36 -14.54
N VAL A 11 -4.06 -5.63 -15.20
CA VAL A 11 -4.26 -5.11 -16.57
C VAL A 11 -3.55 -6.03 -17.57
N PRO A 12 -4.23 -6.42 -18.65
CA PRO A 12 -3.64 -7.31 -19.66
C PRO A 12 -2.34 -6.77 -20.26
N PRO A 13 -1.36 -7.64 -20.58
CA PRO A 13 -0.02 -7.21 -21.03
C PRO A 13 -0.01 -6.62 -22.46
N HIS A 14 -1.10 -6.71 -23.22
CA HIS A 14 -1.19 -6.07 -24.55
C HIS A 14 -1.30 -4.53 -24.47
N PHE A 15 -1.48 -3.95 -23.29
CA PHE A 15 -1.34 -2.51 -23.11
C PHE A 15 0.14 -2.13 -23.25
N SER A 16 0.50 -1.66 -24.43
CA SER A 16 1.87 -1.29 -24.79
C SER A 16 1.85 -0.14 -25.79
N ILE A 17 2.97 0.56 -25.89
CA ILE A 17 3.22 1.60 -26.89
C ILE A 17 4.49 1.24 -27.66
N THR A 18 4.64 1.80 -28.87
CA THR A 18 5.93 1.80 -29.55
C THR A 18 6.67 3.07 -29.17
N ASN A 19 7.85 2.94 -28.55
CA ASN A 19 8.66 4.08 -28.19
C ASN A 19 9.31 4.72 -29.43
N PRO A 20 9.92 5.91 -29.34
CA PRO A 20 10.56 6.57 -30.46
C PRO A 20 11.71 5.78 -31.11
N ALA A 21 12.27 4.78 -30.40
CA ALA A 21 13.29 3.87 -30.93
C ALA A 21 12.69 2.69 -31.72
N GLY A 22 11.37 2.56 -31.78
CA GLY A 22 10.67 1.47 -32.47
C GLY A 22 10.49 0.21 -31.62
N GLU A 23 10.77 0.27 -30.32
CA GLU A 23 10.67 -0.87 -29.41
C GLU A 23 9.30 -0.88 -28.70
N THR A 24 8.80 -2.09 -28.39
CA THR A 24 7.58 -2.24 -27.60
C THR A 24 7.86 -1.94 -26.13
N GLU A 25 7.13 -0.99 -25.56
CA GLU A 25 7.18 -0.63 -24.16
C GLU A 25 5.82 -0.98 -23.52
N HIS A 26 5.83 -1.86 -22.50
CA HIS A 26 4.62 -2.20 -21.75
C HIS A 26 4.16 -1.04 -20.89
N THR A 27 2.86 -0.79 -20.84
CA THR A 27 2.23 0.33 -20.13
C THR A 27 1.04 -0.10 -19.26
N ASN A 28 0.83 -1.38 -19.10
CA ASN A 28 -0.29 -1.94 -18.35
C ASN A 28 -0.32 -1.48 -16.88
N ALA A 29 0.83 -1.43 -16.20
CA ALA A 29 0.91 -0.93 -14.83
C ALA A 29 0.63 0.58 -14.75
N VAL A 30 1.17 1.36 -15.70
CA VAL A 30 0.91 2.81 -15.82
C VAL A 30 -0.58 3.06 -16.02
N TYR A 31 -1.19 2.35 -16.98
CA TYR A 31 -2.63 2.46 -17.26
C TYR A 31 -3.48 2.14 -16.03
N GLY A 32 -3.20 1.03 -15.36
CA GLY A 32 -3.94 0.63 -14.18
C GLY A 32 -3.78 1.61 -13.02
N PHE A 33 -2.57 2.12 -12.78
CA PHE A 33 -2.31 3.14 -11.77
C PHE A 33 -3.06 4.44 -12.07
N VAL A 34 -3.01 4.94 -13.31
CA VAL A 34 -3.73 6.16 -13.72
C VAL A 34 -5.23 6.01 -13.54
N ASN A 35 -5.80 4.86 -13.95
CA ASN A 35 -7.22 4.60 -13.75
C ASN A 35 -7.62 4.60 -12.28
N LEU A 36 -6.80 3.99 -11.40
CA LEU A 36 -7.04 4.04 -9.96
C LEU A 36 -6.99 5.47 -9.46
N LEU A 37 -5.95 6.24 -9.83
CA LEU A 37 -5.78 7.63 -9.42
C LEU A 37 -7.00 8.47 -9.84
N LEU A 38 -7.42 8.39 -11.09
CA LEU A 38 -8.57 9.14 -11.61
C LEU A 38 -9.88 8.75 -10.91
N ARG A 39 -10.10 7.47 -10.61
CA ARG A 39 -11.27 7.01 -9.85
C ARG A 39 -11.25 7.55 -8.42
N VAL A 40 -10.12 7.49 -7.73
CA VAL A 40 -9.96 8.03 -6.39
C VAL A 40 -10.26 9.52 -6.38
N VAL A 41 -9.68 10.27 -7.31
CA VAL A 41 -9.93 11.73 -7.42
C VAL A 41 -11.40 12.02 -7.71
N ALA A 42 -12.02 11.29 -8.63
CA ALA A 42 -13.43 11.51 -9.01
C ALA A 42 -14.41 11.18 -7.88
N GLN A 43 -14.15 10.13 -7.09
CA GLN A 43 -15.06 9.69 -6.04
C GLN A 43 -14.83 10.41 -4.71
N ILE A 44 -13.59 10.69 -4.35
CA ILE A 44 -13.21 11.27 -3.06
C ILE A 44 -13.18 12.80 -3.15
N GLN A 45 -12.81 13.35 -4.32
CA GLN A 45 -12.62 14.79 -4.55
C GLN A 45 -11.71 15.42 -3.47
N PRO A 46 -10.48 14.90 -3.31
CA PRO A 46 -9.59 15.36 -2.26
C PRO A 46 -9.16 16.82 -2.50
N GLU A 47 -9.05 17.58 -1.43
CA GLU A 47 -8.50 18.95 -1.47
C GLU A 47 -6.98 18.93 -1.68
N TYR A 48 -6.32 17.96 -1.07
CA TYR A 48 -4.88 17.73 -1.20
C TYR A 48 -4.62 16.29 -1.60
N ILE A 49 -3.60 16.09 -2.42
CA ILE A 49 -3.16 14.76 -2.82
C ILE A 49 -1.62 14.72 -2.89
N VAL A 50 -1.06 13.66 -2.37
CA VAL A 50 0.38 13.37 -2.45
C VAL A 50 0.59 11.91 -2.79
N VAL A 51 1.72 11.56 -3.39
CA VAL A 51 2.06 10.18 -3.70
C VAL A 51 3.42 9.83 -3.08
N ALA A 52 3.46 8.72 -2.35
CA ALA A 52 4.69 8.15 -1.81
C ALA A 52 5.20 6.99 -2.68
N PHE A 53 6.50 6.95 -2.92
CA PHE A 53 7.17 5.87 -3.63
C PHE A 53 8.28 5.27 -2.77
N ASP A 54 8.53 3.98 -2.96
CA ASP A 54 9.72 3.33 -2.44
C ASP A 54 10.93 3.68 -3.31
N LEU A 55 12.09 3.84 -2.69
CA LEU A 55 13.37 3.90 -3.36
C LEU A 55 14.03 2.51 -3.38
N PRO A 56 14.83 2.21 -4.41
CA PRO A 56 15.70 1.04 -4.38
C PRO A 56 16.74 1.15 -3.27
N GLY A 57 17.04 0.03 -2.64
CA GLY A 57 18.08 -0.05 -1.62
C GLY A 57 17.58 -0.63 -0.29
N PRO A 58 18.49 -0.82 0.68
CA PRO A 58 18.14 -1.32 2.00
C PRO A 58 17.31 -0.29 2.77
N THR A 59 16.43 -0.81 3.63
CA THR A 59 15.68 0.00 4.59
C THR A 59 16.16 -0.35 6.00
N PHE A 60 15.82 0.46 6.99
CA PHE A 60 16.17 0.16 8.38
C PHE A 60 15.64 -1.23 8.81
N ARG A 61 14.51 -1.69 8.24
CA ARG A 61 13.97 -3.03 8.53
C ARG A 61 14.88 -4.16 8.03
N THR A 62 15.50 -3.98 6.86
CA THR A 62 16.45 -4.97 6.33
C THR A 62 17.79 -4.93 7.07
N GLU A 63 18.13 -3.80 7.69
CA GLU A 63 19.31 -3.67 8.55
C GLU A 63 19.09 -4.35 9.90
N GLU A 64 17.89 -4.21 10.49
CA GLU A 64 17.53 -4.82 11.76
C GLU A 64 17.19 -6.32 11.63
N PHE A 65 16.54 -6.71 10.52
CA PHE A 65 16.14 -8.08 10.24
C PHE A 65 16.47 -8.45 8.79
N THR A 66 17.58 -9.14 8.60
CA THR A 66 18.15 -9.46 7.28
C THR A 66 17.19 -10.30 6.40
N ASP A 67 16.34 -11.12 7.02
CA ASP A 67 15.38 -11.97 6.33
C ASP A 67 14.09 -11.23 5.94
N TYR A 68 13.95 -9.95 6.31
CA TYR A 68 12.78 -9.14 5.95
C TYR A 68 12.60 -9.08 4.43
N LYS A 69 11.46 -9.52 3.96
CA LYS A 69 11.10 -9.59 2.51
C LYS A 69 12.08 -10.41 1.64
N ALA A 70 12.96 -11.24 2.24
CA ALA A 70 13.94 -12.03 1.51
C ALA A 70 13.30 -13.09 0.59
N ASN A 71 12.03 -13.43 0.84
CA ASN A 71 11.24 -14.36 0.04
C ASN A 71 10.55 -13.71 -1.18
N ARG A 72 10.74 -12.39 -1.40
CA ARG A 72 10.14 -11.68 -2.53
C ARG A 72 10.99 -11.82 -3.78
N ASP A 73 10.36 -12.21 -4.88
CA ASP A 73 11.00 -12.23 -6.19
C ASP A 73 11.28 -10.80 -6.69
N ALA A 74 12.31 -10.68 -7.53
CA ALA A 74 12.57 -9.44 -8.25
C ALA A 74 11.37 -9.06 -9.14
N PRO A 75 11.10 -7.74 -9.34
CA PRO A 75 10.08 -7.33 -10.27
C PRO A 75 10.35 -7.86 -11.69
N PRO A 76 9.31 -8.22 -12.46
CA PRO A 76 9.47 -8.54 -13.86
C PRO A 76 10.17 -7.41 -14.63
N ASP A 77 11.00 -7.77 -15.60
CA ASP A 77 11.76 -6.79 -16.41
C ASP A 77 10.85 -5.78 -17.11
N GLU A 78 9.66 -6.21 -17.53
CA GLU A 78 8.67 -5.36 -18.17
C GLU A 78 8.01 -4.35 -17.22
N LEU A 79 8.08 -4.59 -15.91
CA LEU A 79 7.55 -3.70 -14.88
C LEU A 79 8.54 -2.60 -14.50
N ILE A 80 9.84 -2.90 -14.53
CA ILE A 80 10.89 -1.98 -14.06
C ILE A 80 10.77 -0.59 -14.72
N PRO A 81 10.71 -0.44 -16.05
CA PRO A 81 10.60 0.88 -16.68
C PRO A 81 9.26 1.58 -16.36
N GLN A 82 8.22 0.84 -16.01
CA GLN A 82 6.93 1.41 -15.70
C GLN A 82 6.91 2.17 -14.36
N PHE A 83 7.81 1.86 -13.42
CA PHE A 83 7.94 2.66 -12.19
C PHE A 83 8.31 4.12 -12.50
N ASP A 84 9.25 4.33 -13.40
CA ASP A 84 9.65 5.69 -13.79
C ASP A 84 8.57 6.39 -14.61
N ARG A 85 7.84 5.64 -15.43
CA ARG A 85 6.68 6.19 -16.17
C ARG A 85 5.58 6.65 -15.21
N VAL A 86 5.29 5.88 -14.16
CA VAL A 86 4.31 6.31 -13.14
C VAL A 86 4.78 7.58 -12.43
N ARG A 87 6.08 7.69 -12.08
CA ARG A 87 6.64 8.92 -11.50
C ARG A 87 6.48 10.12 -12.43
N GLN A 88 6.74 9.94 -13.75
CA GLN A 88 6.54 10.97 -14.77
C GLN A 88 5.07 11.41 -14.85
N VAL A 89 4.15 10.46 -14.83
CA VAL A 89 2.70 10.76 -14.85
C VAL A 89 2.28 11.54 -13.62
N VAL A 90 2.69 11.12 -12.41
CA VAL A 90 2.39 11.83 -11.16
C VAL A 90 2.90 13.27 -11.23
N SER A 91 4.14 13.47 -11.74
CA SER A 91 4.71 14.80 -11.93
C SER A 91 3.95 15.63 -12.98
N ALA A 92 3.49 14.99 -14.08
CA ALA A 92 2.72 15.67 -15.13
C ALA A 92 1.34 16.14 -14.64
N PHE A 93 0.74 15.43 -13.68
CA PHE A 93 -0.47 15.87 -12.97
C PHE A 93 -0.21 16.99 -11.95
N GLY A 94 1.04 17.38 -11.73
CA GLY A 94 1.41 18.38 -10.71
C GLY A 94 1.24 17.86 -9.28
N ILE A 95 1.16 16.56 -9.07
CA ILE A 95 1.00 15.94 -7.75
C ILE A 95 2.36 15.85 -7.06
N PRO A 96 2.50 16.39 -5.83
CA PRO A 96 3.71 16.22 -5.03
C PRO A 96 4.02 14.74 -4.79
N ARG A 97 5.28 14.38 -4.92
CA ARG A 97 5.76 13.02 -4.64
C ARG A 97 6.83 13.04 -3.56
N TYR A 98 6.81 12.00 -2.73
CA TYR A 98 7.74 11.83 -1.62
C TYR A 98 8.41 10.47 -1.71
N GLU A 99 9.72 10.49 -1.52
CA GLU A 99 10.61 9.33 -1.51
C GLU A 99 11.68 9.58 -0.45
N LEU A 100 12.01 8.59 0.36
CA LEU A 100 13.02 8.72 1.41
C LEU A 100 13.89 7.47 1.47
N ALA A 101 15.21 7.66 1.30
CA ALA A 101 16.16 6.56 1.39
C ALA A 101 16.17 5.97 2.81
N GLY A 102 16.24 4.64 2.90
CA GLY A 102 16.18 3.91 4.17
C GLY A 102 14.79 3.67 4.74
N TYR A 103 13.75 4.21 4.10
CA TYR A 103 12.33 4.05 4.49
C TYR A 103 11.50 3.52 3.33
N GLU A 104 10.39 2.89 3.66
CA GLU A 104 9.41 2.43 2.69
C GLU A 104 8.31 3.50 2.46
N ALA A 105 7.60 3.40 1.33
CA ALA A 105 6.49 4.30 1.05
C ALA A 105 5.42 4.28 2.16
N ASP A 106 5.20 3.13 2.80
CA ASP A 106 4.22 2.98 3.88
C ASP A 106 4.62 3.76 5.15
N ASP A 107 5.93 3.94 5.42
CA ASP A 107 6.42 4.81 6.49
C ASP A 107 6.11 6.28 6.19
N ILE A 108 6.29 6.68 4.93
CA ILE A 108 5.95 8.03 4.46
C ILE A 108 4.44 8.25 4.57
N LEU A 109 3.61 7.26 4.20
CA LEU A 109 2.16 7.35 4.34
C LEU A 109 1.75 7.53 5.81
N GLY A 110 2.36 6.77 6.73
CA GLY A 110 2.11 6.92 8.18
C GLY A 110 2.49 8.30 8.70
N PHE A 111 3.66 8.80 8.32
CA PHE A 111 4.11 10.15 8.69
C PHE A 111 3.16 11.23 8.15
N MET A 112 2.80 11.16 6.86
CA MET A 112 1.90 12.13 6.24
C MET A 112 0.48 12.08 6.81
N ALA A 113 0.02 10.90 7.23
CA ALA A 113 -1.25 10.77 7.94
C ALA A 113 -1.23 11.54 9.26
N GLY A 114 -0.19 11.35 10.08
CA GLY A 114 -0.01 12.08 11.33
C GLY A 114 0.09 13.58 11.14
N ALA A 115 0.89 14.02 10.14
CA ALA A 115 1.03 15.44 9.81
C ALA A 115 -0.29 16.07 9.35
N GLY A 116 -1.05 15.39 8.48
CA GLY A 116 -2.34 15.86 8.02
C GLY A 116 -3.36 15.99 9.15
N VAL A 117 -3.42 15.02 10.06
CA VAL A 117 -4.29 15.06 11.24
C VAL A 117 -3.90 16.23 12.16
N ALA A 118 -2.62 16.50 12.34
CA ALA A 118 -2.14 17.64 13.13
C ALA A 118 -2.57 18.99 12.56
N GLU A 119 -2.76 19.08 11.24
CA GLU A 119 -3.31 20.24 10.53
C GLU A 119 -4.86 20.24 10.47
N GLY A 120 -5.53 19.32 11.17
CA GLY A 120 -6.98 19.21 11.23
C GLY A 120 -7.63 18.58 9.99
N LEU A 121 -6.87 17.92 9.15
CA LEU A 121 -7.37 17.26 7.94
C LEU A 121 -7.92 15.86 8.24
N ARG A 122 -8.91 15.44 7.46
CA ARG A 122 -9.27 14.04 7.34
C ARG A 122 -8.37 13.40 6.27
N VAL A 123 -7.68 12.33 6.63
CA VAL A 123 -6.71 11.67 5.76
C VAL A 123 -7.24 10.33 5.23
N LEU A 124 -7.05 10.08 3.95
CA LEU A 124 -7.36 8.81 3.32
C LEU A 124 -6.09 8.23 2.68
N LEU A 125 -5.62 7.10 3.21
CA LEU A 125 -4.46 6.38 2.71
C LEU A 125 -4.90 5.42 1.59
N VAL A 126 -4.48 5.69 0.35
CA VAL A 126 -4.80 4.83 -0.80
C VAL A 126 -3.70 3.78 -0.96
N THR A 127 -3.91 2.61 -0.39
CA THR A 127 -2.95 1.51 -0.45
C THR A 127 -3.63 0.16 -0.62
N GLY A 128 -2.93 -0.80 -1.20
CA GLY A 128 -3.36 -2.20 -1.24
C GLY A 128 -2.91 -3.00 -0.03
N ASP A 129 -2.05 -2.41 0.79
CA ASP A 129 -1.51 -3.05 1.96
C ASP A 129 -2.46 -2.93 3.14
N ARG A 130 -2.79 -4.07 3.75
CA ARG A 130 -3.68 -4.12 4.92
C ARG A 130 -2.98 -3.73 6.21
N ASP A 131 -1.65 -3.70 6.21
CA ASP A 131 -0.89 -3.26 7.37
C ASP A 131 -1.15 -1.79 7.67
N ALA A 132 -1.51 -0.99 6.65
CA ALA A 132 -1.98 0.38 6.83
C ALA A 132 -3.26 0.50 7.68
N PHE A 133 -4.02 -0.60 7.89
CA PHE A 133 -5.21 -0.56 8.74
C PHE A 133 -4.88 -0.21 10.20
N GLN A 134 -3.65 -0.49 10.67
CA GLN A 134 -3.17 -0.05 11.98
C GLN A 134 -3.23 1.47 12.19
N LEU A 135 -3.23 2.24 11.09
CA LEU A 135 -3.26 3.71 11.11
C LEU A 135 -4.67 4.29 11.18
N ILE A 136 -5.71 3.44 11.02
CA ILE A 136 -7.11 3.88 11.02
C ILE A 136 -7.50 4.41 12.40
N ASN A 137 -8.13 5.59 12.40
CA ASN A 137 -8.72 6.22 13.57
C ASN A 137 -9.86 7.17 13.14
N ASP A 138 -10.34 8.02 14.00
CA ASP A 138 -11.46 8.94 13.71
C ASP A 138 -11.17 9.92 12.55
N HIS A 139 -9.88 10.18 12.26
CA HIS A 139 -9.42 11.13 11.24
C HIS A 139 -8.74 10.45 10.06
N VAL A 140 -8.31 9.20 10.19
CA VAL A 140 -7.58 8.45 9.16
C VAL A 140 -8.39 7.26 8.72
N GLY A 141 -8.65 7.15 7.42
CA GLY A 141 -9.20 5.97 6.77
C GLY A 141 -8.24 5.37 5.75
N VAL A 142 -8.45 4.12 5.37
CA VAL A 142 -7.69 3.45 4.32
C VAL A 142 -8.60 3.14 3.14
N VAL A 143 -8.16 3.50 1.95
CA VAL A 143 -8.86 3.20 0.69
C VAL A 143 -8.17 2.03 0.01
N THR A 144 -8.90 0.94 -0.14
CA THR A 144 -8.47 -0.21 -0.95
C THR A 144 -9.29 -0.26 -2.24
N THR A 145 -8.95 -1.16 -3.15
CA THR A 145 -9.75 -1.44 -4.33
C THR A 145 -10.51 -2.74 -4.18
N ASN A 146 -11.78 -2.73 -4.53
CA ASN A 146 -12.56 -3.96 -4.65
C ASN A 146 -11.94 -4.83 -5.76
N PRO A 147 -11.56 -6.08 -5.49
CA PRO A 147 -10.86 -6.91 -6.48
C PRO A 147 -11.73 -7.32 -7.68
N ARG A 148 -13.06 -7.22 -7.57
CA ARG A 148 -14.00 -7.59 -8.65
C ARG A 148 -14.38 -6.40 -9.52
N THR A 149 -14.65 -5.24 -8.90
CA THR A 149 -15.14 -4.05 -9.62
C THR A 149 -14.04 -3.02 -9.87
N GLY A 150 -12.90 -3.10 -9.15
CA GLY A 150 -11.84 -2.10 -9.16
C GLY A 150 -12.24 -0.77 -8.53
N GLU A 151 -13.40 -0.71 -7.85
CA GLU A 151 -13.87 0.51 -7.20
C GLU A 151 -13.16 0.74 -5.86
N PRO A 152 -12.89 2.00 -5.50
CA PRO A 152 -12.38 2.36 -4.19
C PRO A 152 -13.36 1.97 -3.08
N VAL A 153 -12.83 1.36 -2.02
CA VAL A 153 -13.58 1.00 -0.80
C VAL A 153 -12.85 1.61 0.39
N ILE A 154 -13.55 2.45 1.14
CA ILE A 154 -13.01 3.09 2.33
C ILE A 154 -13.18 2.13 3.52
N TYR A 155 -12.09 1.91 4.24
CA TYR A 155 -12.05 1.21 5.51
C TYR A 155 -11.88 2.23 6.65
N ASP A 156 -12.78 2.15 7.61
CA ASP A 156 -12.75 2.81 8.91
C ASP A 156 -12.68 1.76 10.03
N ALA A 157 -12.72 2.18 11.29
CA ALA A 157 -12.67 1.27 12.43
C ALA A 157 -13.85 0.27 12.44
N ALA A 158 -15.06 0.70 12.04
CA ALA A 158 -16.23 -0.19 11.97
C ALA A 158 -16.01 -1.31 10.95
N LYS A 159 -15.45 -0.97 9.79
CA LYS A 159 -15.19 -1.95 8.73
C LYS A 159 -14.01 -2.88 9.05
N VAL A 160 -13.07 -2.44 9.86
CA VAL A 160 -12.03 -3.31 10.43
C VAL A 160 -12.66 -4.31 11.39
N ALA A 161 -13.56 -3.85 12.27
CA ALA A 161 -14.29 -4.71 13.21
C ALA A 161 -15.23 -5.72 12.52
N GLU A 162 -15.81 -5.40 11.34
CA GLU A 162 -16.55 -6.39 10.54
C GLU A 162 -15.69 -7.57 10.11
N ARG A 163 -14.39 -7.32 9.80
CA ARG A 163 -13.44 -8.35 9.39
C ARG A 163 -12.83 -9.12 10.56
N TRP A 164 -12.50 -8.41 11.61
CA TRP A 164 -11.93 -8.95 12.84
C TRP A 164 -12.77 -8.46 14.02
N PRO A 165 -13.82 -9.21 14.40
CA PRO A 165 -14.68 -8.84 15.52
C PRO A 165 -13.86 -8.58 16.78
N GLU A 166 -14.20 -7.49 17.46
CA GLU A 166 -13.59 -7.06 18.73
C GLU A 166 -12.12 -6.58 18.62
N LEU A 167 -11.53 -6.55 17.41
CA LEU A 167 -10.19 -6.02 17.19
C LEU A 167 -10.26 -4.53 16.86
N THR A 168 -9.45 -3.72 17.56
CA THR A 168 -9.23 -2.32 17.20
C THR A 168 -8.18 -2.22 16.08
N PRO A 169 -8.18 -1.15 15.27
CA PRO A 169 -7.13 -0.94 14.27
C PRO A 169 -5.71 -1.00 14.83
N ALA A 170 -5.47 -0.45 16.01
CA ALA A 170 -4.15 -0.45 16.65
C ALA A 170 -3.66 -1.87 16.97
N GLN A 171 -4.55 -2.79 17.34
CA GLN A 171 -4.21 -4.18 17.64
C GLN A 171 -3.82 -5.03 16.42
N ILE A 172 -3.91 -4.48 15.20
CA ILE A 172 -3.40 -5.16 14.00
C ILE A 172 -1.88 -5.39 14.11
N ILE A 173 -1.16 -4.51 14.81
CA ILE A 173 0.27 -4.69 15.10
C ILE A 173 0.47 -5.97 15.93
N ASP A 174 -0.29 -6.12 17.01
CA ASP A 174 -0.19 -7.26 17.93
C ASP A 174 -0.66 -8.55 17.25
N LEU A 175 -1.72 -8.48 16.43
CA LEU A 175 -2.16 -9.59 15.61
C LEU A 175 -1.03 -10.10 14.69
N LYS A 176 -0.35 -9.18 14.00
CA LYS A 176 0.78 -9.50 13.12
C LYS A 176 1.99 -10.02 13.92
N ALA A 177 2.27 -9.46 15.08
CA ALA A 177 3.35 -9.94 15.95
C ALA A 177 3.11 -11.40 16.41
N LEU A 178 1.87 -11.76 16.74
CA LEU A 178 1.51 -13.10 17.19
C LEU A 178 1.50 -14.11 16.03
N GLN A 179 0.81 -13.82 14.92
CA GLN A 179 0.64 -14.77 13.82
C GLN A 179 1.79 -14.77 12.81
N GLY A 180 2.64 -13.73 12.81
CA GLY A 180 3.63 -13.47 11.79
C GLY A 180 3.04 -12.84 10.53
N ASP A 181 3.93 -12.56 9.59
CA ASP A 181 3.60 -12.11 8.24
C ASP A 181 4.44 -12.85 7.19
N SER A 182 3.84 -13.83 6.54
CA SER A 182 4.52 -14.62 5.50
C SER A 182 4.85 -13.79 4.26
N SER A 183 4.11 -12.70 3.99
CA SER A 183 4.38 -11.82 2.84
C SER A 183 5.66 -11.01 3.02
N ASP A 184 5.99 -10.70 4.27
CA ASP A 184 7.19 -9.96 4.66
C ASP A 184 8.28 -10.86 5.29
N ASN A 185 8.04 -12.18 5.26
CA ASN A 185 8.93 -13.18 5.84
C ASN A 185 9.19 -12.96 7.34
N ILE A 186 8.18 -12.46 8.05
CA ILE A 186 8.25 -12.24 9.51
C ILE A 186 7.64 -13.48 10.20
N PRO A 187 8.43 -14.21 11.03
CA PRO A 187 7.91 -15.32 11.79
C PRO A 187 7.00 -14.81 12.92
N GLY A 188 5.89 -15.49 13.13
CA GLY A 188 5.07 -15.31 14.32
C GLY A 188 5.51 -16.20 15.46
N VAL A 189 4.68 -16.27 16.49
CA VAL A 189 4.86 -17.21 17.58
C VAL A 189 4.53 -18.64 17.10
N PRO A 190 5.42 -19.63 17.26
CA PRO A 190 5.17 -21.00 16.80
C PRO A 190 3.85 -21.57 17.35
N GLY A 191 3.01 -22.07 16.43
CA GLY A 191 1.71 -22.64 16.77
C GLY A 191 0.57 -21.63 16.93
N ILE A 192 0.82 -20.32 16.81
CA ILE A 192 -0.20 -19.28 16.86
C ILE A 192 -0.52 -18.82 15.43
N GLY A 193 -1.72 -19.19 14.95
CA GLY A 193 -2.30 -18.62 13.72
C GLY A 193 -3.33 -17.53 14.04
N GLU A 194 -3.93 -16.95 12.99
CA GLU A 194 -4.88 -15.84 13.10
C GLU A 194 -5.98 -16.08 14.16
N LYS A 195 -6.61 -17.26 14.14
CA LYS A 195 -7.69 -17.57 15.09
C LYS A 195 -7.25 -17.55 16.55
N THR A 196 -6.08 -18.14 16.85
CA THR A 196 -5.54 -18.18 18.21
C THR A 196 -5.08 -16.78 18.63
N ALA A 197 -4.44 -16.04 17.73
CA ALA A 197 -4.02 -14.67 17.97
C ALA A 197 -5.22 -13.76 18.31
N LEU A 198 -6.30 -13.84 17.54
CA LEU A 198 -7.53 -13.09 17.82
C LEU A 198 -8.13 -13.46 19.18
N THR A 199 -8.17 -14.76 19.53
CA THR A 199 -8.67 -15.19 20.85
C THR A 199 -7.83 -14.59 21.97
N LEU A 200 -6.50 -14.60 21.85
CA LEU A 200 -5.60 -14.02 22.85
C LEU A 200 -5.78 -12.51 22.98
N LEU A 201 -5.88 -11.79 21.87
CA LEU A 201 -6.09 -10.34 21.89
C LEU A 201 -7.45 -9.96 22.48
N ASN A 202 -8.50 -10.74 22.23
CA ASN A 202 -9.81 -10.48 22.83
C ASN A 202 -9.85 -10.77 24.33
N GLU A 203 -9.03 -11.71 24.81
CA GLU A 203 -9.01 -12.09 26.24
C GLU A 203 -8.05 -11.25 27.07
N TYR A 204 -6.91 -10.85 26.50
CA TYR A 204 -5.83 -10.22 27.26
C TYR A 204 -5.51 -8.78 26.82
N GLY A 205 -6.02 -8.31 25.70
CA GLY A 205 -5.84 -6.97 25.16
C GLY A 205 -4.75 -6.87 24.10
#